data_a3ac7f11445c99800c6447742fa0ad38
#
_entry.id   a3ac7f11445c99800c6447742fa0ad38
#
_cell.length_a   1.000
_cell.length_b   1.000
_cell.length_c   1.000
_cell.angle_alpha   90.00
_cell.angle_beta   90.00
_cell.angle_gamma   90.00
#
_symmetry.space_group_name_H-M   'P 1'
#
loop_
_entity.id
_entity.type
_entity.pdbx_description
1 polymer ?
#
loop_
_entity_poly.entity_id
_entity_poly.type
_entity_poly.pdbx_seq_one_letter_code
_entity_poly.pdbx_strand_id
1 'polypeptide(L)'
;MSADRPGAGAVEPARPAAPRAGNMLDYARRELETFSRRGLCAVDSLILSWMAYLRIPADADEVVAGIRGWDGVRLADLHRAEYFGDYFAGMWSEEDGLRLLAAAAASPRLRDVRVVGHVESTDVRAEKQFAAVTFRLTDDLSYVAFRGTDSTLVGWKEDFNLSFRCPVPSQVAAARYLADVAGRLDGEFVVGGHSKGGNLAVYAAASVPADVGERITRVFSHDGPGFLPEFLSTGEFANVAPRIDKTLPQSSLVGMLLEQQEGFRVVKSNRL
;
A
#
# COMPACT_ATOMS: atom_id res chain seq x y z
N MET A 1 67.61 7.57 39.65
CA MET A 1 66.42 6.69 39.54
C MET A 1 65.31 7.54 38.93
N SER A 2 65.13 7.42 37.63
CA SER A 2 64.09 8.17 36.89
C SER A 2 62.86 7.21 36.78
N ALA A 3 61.73 7.67 37.23
CA ALA A 3 60.45 6.94 37.15
C ALA A 3 59.77 7.24 35.82
N ASP A 4 59.67 6.18 35.03
CA ASP A 4 58.91 6.18 33.75
C ASP A 4 57.39 6.29 34.02
N ARG A 5 56.74 7.27 33.42
CA ARG A 5 55.29 7.40 33.44
C ARG A 5 54.71 6.60 32.25
N PRO A 6 53.74 5.73 32.47
CA PRO A 6 53.09 5.07 31.37
C PRO A 6 52.26 6.04 30.54
N GLY A 7 52.41 6.01 29.22
CA GLY A 7 51.74 6.81 28.24
C GLY A 7 50.21 6.62 28.28
N ALA A 8 49.48 7.74 28.20
CA ALA A 8 48.03 7.76 28.04
C ALA A 8 47.66 7.13 26.68
N GLY A 9 47.00 5.97 26.72
CA GLY A 9 46.44 5.33 25.53
C GLY A 9 45.40 6.24 24.89
N ALA A 10 45.62 6.57 23.60
CA ALA A 10 44.66 7.31 22.80
C ALA A 10 43.37 6.49 22.70
N VAL A 11 42.28 7.04 23.21
CA VAL A 11 40.93 6.50 23.02
C VAL A 11 40.57 6.74 21.56
N GLU A 12 40.52 5.67 20.77
CA GLU A 12 40.03 5.73 19.40
C GLU A 12 38.56 6.25 19.37
N PRO A 13 38.20 7.26 18.56
CA PRO A 13 36.84 7.73 18.51
C PRO A 13 35.92 6.61 18.02
N ALA A 14 34.86 6.36 18.79
CA ALA A 14 33.87 5.32 18.45
C ALA A 14 33.35 5.57 17.02
N ARG A 15 33.48 4.55 16.17
CA ARG A 15 32.88 4.56 14.82
C ARG A 15 31.39 4.90 14.96
N PRO A 16 30.87 5.88 14.17
CA PRO A 16 29.44 6.16 14.16
C PRO A 16 28.72 4.87 13.85
N ALA A 17 27.76 4.50 14.70
CA ALA A 17 26.92 3.32 14.51
C ALA A 17 26.26 3.44 13.12
N ALA A 18 26.33 2.38 12.32
CA ALA A 18 25.63 2.32 11.05
C ALA A 18 24.15 2.70 11.26
N PRO A 19 23.55 3.52 10.40
CA PRO A 19 22.16 3.91 10.57
C PRO A 19 21.32 2.65 10.67
N ARG A 20 20.58 2.51 11.78
CA ARG A 20 19.64 1.40 11.96
C ARG A 20 18.67 1.44 10.77
N ALA A 21 18.54 0.33 10.04
CA ALA A 21 17.54 0.19 9.01
C ALA A 21 16.17 0.49 9.62
N GLY A 22 15.54 1.59 9.20
CA GLY A 22 14.20 1.99 9.65
C GLY A 22 13.13 1.14 8.98
N ASN A 23 11.94 1.12 9.55
CA ASN A 23 10.74 0.57 8.94
C ASN A 23 9.82 1.71 8.45
N MET A 24 8.63 1.36 7.91
CA MET A 24 7.66 2.35 7.42
C MET A 24 7.17 3.31 8.51
N LEU A 25 7.11 2.88 9.78
CA LEU A 25 6.74 3.73 10.91
C LEU A 25 7.84 4.77 11.21
N ASP A 26 9.10 4.35 11.14
CA ASP A 26 10.24 5.28 11.27
C ASP A 26 10.28 6.29 10.13
N TYR A 27 9.93 5.85 8.92
CA TYR A 27 9.83 6.74 7.76
C TYR A 27 8.71 7.78 7.95
N ALA A 28 7.50 7.36 8.31
CA ALA A 28 6.37 8.27 8.53
C ALA A 28 6.66 9.36 9.59
N ARG A 29 7.53 9.05 10.57
CA ARG A 29 7.94 9.99 11.62
C ARG A 29 9.07 10.94 11.21
N ARG A 30 9.88 10.58 10.20
CA ARG A 30 11.09 11.31 9.81
C ARG A 30 10.98 12.04 8.49
N GLU A 31 10.22 11.48 7.54
CA GLU A 31 9.98 12.13 6.26
C GLU A 31 8.85 13.15 6.41
N LEU A 32 9.21 14.42 6.37
CA LEU A 32 8.30 15.53 6.65
C LEU A 32 7.99 16.38 5.41
N GLU A 33 8.73 16.19 4.31
CA GLU A 33 8.49 16.92 3.07
C GLU A 33 7.18 16.47 2.42
N THR A 34 6.33 17.42 2.05
CA THR A 34 5.06 17.17 1.37
C THR A 34 5.27 16.57 -0.02
N PHE A 35 4.25 15.94 -0.59
CA PHE A 35 4.31 15.32 -1.93
C PHE A 35 4.59 16.34 -3.04
N SER A 36 4.25 17.60 -2.87
CA SER A 36 4.58 18.69 -3.81
C SER A 36 6.07 19.06 -3.82
N ARG A 37 6.82 18.78 -2.75
CA ARG A 37 8.27 19.05 -2.67
C ARG A 37 9.10 17.80 -2.98
N ARG A 38 8.66 16.67 -2.54
CA ARG A 38 9.31 15.38 -2.76
C ARG A 38 8.30 14.37 -3.25
N GLY A 39 8.48 13.89 -4.48
CA GLY A 39 7.60 12.93 -5.12
C GLY A 39 7.40 11.64 -4.30
N LEU A 40 6.40 10.87 -4.67
CA LEU A 40 6.04 9.60 -4.04
C LEU A 40 7.13 8.56 -4.26
N CYS A 41 7.48 7.82 -3.21
CA CYS A 41 8.42 6.70 -3.25
C CYS A 41 7.76 5.37 -2.82
N ALA A 42 8.49 4.26 -2.93
CA ALA A 42 7.98 2.94 -2.58
C ALA A 42 7.55 2.81 -1.11
N VAL A 43 8.19 3.55 -0.19
CA VAL A 43 7.82 3.51 1.24
C VAL A 43 6.51 4.25 1.48
N ASP A 44 6.28 5.38 0.80
CA ASP A 44 4.98 6.07 0.84
C ASP A 44 3.88 5.16 0.32
N SER A 45 4.13 4.51 -0.83
CA SER A 45 3.20 3.55 -1.42
C SER A 45 2.88 2.40 -0.46
N LEU A 46 3.88 1.85 0.24
CA LEU A 46 3.65 0.80 1.25
C LEU A 46 2.78 1.31 2.40
N ILE A 47 3.02 2.53 2.90
CA ILE A 47 2.21 3.16 3.95
C ILE A 47 0.76 3.33 3.49
N LEU A 48 0.55 3.89 2.29
CA LEU A 48 -0.80 4.10 1.74
C LEU A 48 -1.50 2.77 1.45
N SER A 49 -0.77 1.75 0.97
CA SER A 49 -1.30 0.39 0.80
C SER A 49 -1.70 -0.24 2.13
N TRP A 50 -0.97 0.08 3.22
CA TRP A 50 -1.34 -0.37 4.57
C TRP A 50 -2.56 0.36 5.11
N MET A 51 -2.70 1.67 4.82
CA MET A 51 -3.89 2.44 5.17
C MET A 51 -5.16 1.94 4.46
N ALA A 52 -5.04 1.25 3.32
CA ALA A 52 -6.19 0.63 2.67
C ALA A 52 -6.85 -0.51 3.48
N TYR A 53 -6.20 -0.98 4.56
CA TYR A 53 -6.80 -1.94 5.49
C TYR A 53 -7.71 -1.28 6.52
N LEU A 54 -7.78 0.04 6.55
CA LEU A 54 -8.67 0.78 7.44
C LEU A 54 -10.14 0.39 7.18
N ARG A 55 -10.83 -0.07 8.20
CA ARG A 55 -12.25 -0.43 8.15
C ARG A 55 -13.07 0.72 8.70
N ILE A 56 -14.12 1.07 8.01
CA ILE A 56 -15.00 2.16 8.43
C ILE A 56 -16.28 1.58 8.97
N PRO A 57 -16.59 1.72 10.27
CA PRO A 57 -17.82 1.26 10.87
C PRO A 57 -19.05 1.80 10.11
N ALA A 58 -20.13 1.03 10.09
CA ALA A 58 -21.36 1.45 9.42
C ALA A 58 -22.02 2.67 10.08
N ASP A 59 -21.84 2.81 11.37
CA ASP A 59 -22.35 3.87 12.25
C ASP A 59 -21.31 4.98 12.51
N ALA A 60 -20.20 5.02 11.73
CA ALA A 60 -19.23 6.09 11.81
C ALA A 60 -19.88 7.46 11.61
N ASP A 61 -19.37 8.47 12.35
CA ASP A 61 -19.82 9.86 12.20
C ASP A 61 -19.58 10.40 10.77
N GLU A 62 -20.19 11.56 10.47
CA GLU A 62 -20.13 12.16 9.14
C GLU A 62 -18.69 12.42 8.66
N VAL A 63 -17.76 12.76 9.56
CA VAL A 63 -16.36 13.01 9.21
C VAL A 63 -15.72 11.72 8.73
N VAL A 64 -15.75 10.66 9.56
CA VAL A 64 -15.13 9.36 9.19
C VAL A 64 -15.88 8.72 8.03
N ALA A 65 -17.21 8.75 8.01
CA ALA A 65 -18.01 8.24 6.90
C ALA A 65 -17.75 8.98 5.58
N GLY A 66 -17.30 10.24 5.66
CA GLY A 66 -16.99 11.11 4.51
C GLY A 66 -15.94 10.54 3.55
N ILE A 67 -15.09 9.59 3.98
CA ILE A 67 -14.13 8.93 3.07
C ILE A 67 -14.81 8.10 1.98
N ARG A 68 -16.09 7.72 2.14
CA ARG A 68 -16.86 7.02 1.11
C ARG A 68 -17.25 7.94 -0.04
N GLY A 69 -17.28 9.24 0.23
CA GLY A 69 -17.53 10.31 -0.77
C GLY A 69 -16.27 10.72 -1.55
N TRP A 70 -16.42 11.76 -2.36
CA TRP A 70 -15.36 12.27 -3.23
C TRP A 70 -14.84 13.67 -2.84
N ASP A 71 -15.50 14.35 -1.88
CA ASP A 71 -15.01 15.62 -1.31
C ASP A 71 -13.77 15.41 -0.46
N GLY A 72 -13.69 14.24 0.16
CA GLY A 72 -12.52 13.75 0.89
C GLY A 72 -12.39 14.28 2.31
N VAL A 73 -11.84 13.41 3.15
CA VAL A 73 -11.51 13.66 4.54
C VAL A 73 -9.99 13.67 4.67
N ARG A 74 -9.42 14.58 5.46
CA ARG A 74 -7.97 14.55 5.69
C ARG A 74 -7.61 13.28 6.47
N LEU A 75 -6.47 12.70 6.16
CA LEU A 75 -5.99 11.51 6.86
C LEU A 75 -5.84 11.76 8.37
N ALA A 76 -5.46 12.97 8.77
CA ALA A 76 -5.39 13.36 10.18
C ALA A 76 -6.75 13.26 10.90
N ASP A 77 -7.85 13.54 10.22
CA ASP A 77 -9.19 13.54 10.79
C ASP A 77 -9.74 12.12 11.01
N LEU A 78 -9.06 11.11 10.47
CA LEU A 78 -9.36 9.69 10.72
C LEU A 78 -8.74 9.15 12.03
N HIS A 79 -7.80 9.87 12.66
CA HIS A 79 -7.19 9.43 13.90
C HIS A 79 -8.11 9.72 15.10
N ARG A 80 -9.13 8.88 15.26
CA ARG A 80 -10.19 9.02 16.26
C ARG A 80 -10.25 7.80 17.16
N ALA A 81 -10.09 8.03 18.47
CA ALA A 81 -9.96 6.98 19.48
C ALA A 81 -11.21 6.09 19.56
N GLU A 82 -12.39 6.67 19.33
CA GLU A 82 -13.68 5.97 19.36
C GLU A 82 -13.79 4.83 18.36
N TYR A 83 -12.97 4.84 17.28
CA TYR A 83 -12.97 3.82 16.23
C TYR A 83 -11.72 2.93 16.23
N PHE A 84 -10.82 3.07 17.18
CA PHE A 84 -9.58 2.28 17.21
C PHE A 84 -9.82 0.78 17.29
N GLY A 85 -10.92 0.36 17.92
CA GLY A 85 -11.31 -1.05 17.98
C GLY A 85 -11.75 -1.65 16.64
N ASP A 86 -12.13 -0.80 15.66
CA ASP A 86 -12.68 -1.23 14.38
C ASP A 86 -11.67 -1.13 13.25
N TYR A 87 -10.86 -0.07 13.24
CA TYR A 87 -10.06 0.35 12.08
C TYR A 87 -9.19 -0.73 11.46
N PHE A 88 -8.50 -1.52 12.23
CA PHE A 88 -7.62 -2.58 11.74
C PHE A 88 -8.02 -3.96 12.28
N ALA A 89 -9.28 -4.11 12.70
CA ALA A 89 -9.80 -5.35 13.24
C ALA A 89 -9.62 -6.52 12.27
N GLY A 90 -9.10 -7.63 12.78
CA GLY A 90 -8.82 -8.84 11.99
C GLY A 90 -7.55 -8.79 11.15
N MET A 91 -6.67 -7.78 11.33
CA MET A 91 -5.34 -7.78 10.76
C MET A 91 -4.34 -8.53 11.66
N TRP A 92 -3.24 -8.99 11.04
CA TRP A 92 -2.14 -9.66 11.78
C TRP A 92 -1.48 -8.78 12.85
N SER A 93 -1.58 -7.45 12.73
CA SER A 93 -1.01 -6.49 13.67
C SER A 93 -1.86 -5.22 13.71
N GLU A 94 -2.97 -5.28 14.44
CA GLU A 94 -3.88 -4.15 14.65
C GLU A 94 -3.14 -2.97 15.30
N GLU A 95 -2.32 -3.25 16.32
CA GLU A 95 -1.55 -2.23 17.05
C GLU A 95 -0.58 -1.47 16.14
N ASP A 96 0.12 -2.15 15.21
CA ASP A 96 1.01 -1.45 14.29
C ASP A 96 0.24 -0.64 13.25
N GLY A 97 -0.95 -1.08 12.85
CA GLY A 97 -1.87 -0.29 12.02
C GLY A 97 -2.23 1.03 12.69
N LEU A 98 -2.64 0.97 13.97
CA LEU A 98 -2.96 2.17 14.77
C LEU A 98 -1.74 3.07 14.99
N ARG A 99 -0.58 2.49 15.28
CA ARG A 99 0.67 3.25 15.40
C ARG A 99 1.05 3.96 14.11
N LEU A 100 0.84 3.30 12.97
CA LEU A 100 1.11 3.89 11.67
C LEU A 100 0.12 4.99 11.34
N LEU A 101 -1.18 4.80 11.62
CA LEU A 101 -2.20 5.84 11.48
C LEU A 101 -1.87 7.07 12.33
N ALA A 102 -1.48 6.88 13.60
CA ALA A 102 -1.08 7.97 14.47
C ALA A 102 0.13 8.74 13.92
N ALA A 103 1.15 8.03 13.42
CA ALA A 103 2.33 8.66 12.83
C ALA A 103 1.99 9.42 11.53
N ALA A 104 1.14 8.84 10.68
CA ALA A 104 0.68 9.46 9.44
C ALA A 104 -0.19 10.70 9.72
N ALA A 105 -1.09 10.63 10.68
CA ALA A 105 -1.94 11.74 11.10
C ALA A 105 -1.15 12.92 11.69
N ALA A 106 0.02 12.65 12.27
CA ALA A 106 0.91 13.69 12.80
C ALA A 106 1.90 14.24 11.75
N SER A 107 2.20 13.46 10.69
CA SER A 107 3.23 13.80 9.71
C SER A 107 2.79 14.92 8.75
N PRO A 108 3.57 16.00 8.57
CA PRO A 108 3.30 17.01 7.54
C PRO A 108 3.21 16.43 6.12
N ARG A 109 3.86 15.30 5.86
CA ARG A 109 3.82 14.62 4.57
C ARG A 109 2.46 13.99 4.28
N LEU A 110 1.80 13.44 5.30
CA LEU A 110 0.64 12.56 5.15
C LEU A 110 -0.67 13.14 5.71
N ARG A 111 -0.61 13.96 6.76
CA ARG A 111 -1.78 14.38 7.53
C ARG A 111 -2.85 15.12 6.71
N ASP A 112 -2.43 15.88 5.69
CA ASP A 112 -3.32 16.69 4.86
C ASP A 112 -3.75 15.99 3.56
N VAL A 113 -3.27 14.75 3.33
CA VAL A 113 -3.72 13.91 2.22
C VAL A 113 -5.24 13.68 2.34
N ARG A 114 -5.97 13.90 1.25
CA ARG A 114 -7.41 13.66 1.19
C ARG A 114 -7.71 12.20 0.88
N VAL A 115 -8.50 11.56 1.73
CA VAL A 115 -8.94 10.18 1.58
C VAL A 115 -10.34 10.18 1.01
N VAL A 116 -10.56 9.53 -0.14
CA VAL A 116 -11.81 9.55 -0.90
C VAL A 116 -12.17 8.15 -1.42
N GLY A 117 -13.44 7.96 -1.77
CA GLY A 117 -13.91 6.83 -2.55
C GLY A 117 -13.72 5.47 -1.87
N HIS A 118 -13.65 5.42 -0.53
CA HIS A 118 -13.51 4.14 0.18
C HIS A 118 -14.69 3.20 -0.13
N VAL A 119 -14.37 2.01 -0.58
CA VAL A 119 -15.33 0.94 -0.83
C VAL A 119 -14.89 -0.36 -0.17
N GLU A 120 -15.86 -1.11 0.35
CA GLU A 120 -15.65 -2.46 0.86
C GLU A 120 -16.82 -3.34 0.44
N SER A 121 -16.55 -4.53 -0.08
CA SER A 121 -17.56 -5.46 -0.56
C SER A 121 -17.10 -6.89 -0.38
N THR A 122 -17.90 -7.67 0.35
CA THR A 122 -17.72 -9.11 0.50
C THR A 122 -18.93 -9.83 -0.07
N ASP A 123 -18.71 -10.81 -0.95
CA ASP A 123 -19.74 -11.68 -1.50
C ASP A 123 -19.30 -13.13 -1.34
N VAL A 124 -19.97 -13.83 -0.41
CA VAL A 124 -19.64 -15.21 -0.06
C VAL A 124 -19.94 -16.16 -1.23
N ARG A 125 -20.99 -15.88 -2.03
CA ARG A 125 -21.38 -16.75 -3.16
C ARG A 125 -20.44 -16.61 -4.34
N ALA A 126 -19.99 -15.39 -4.59
CA ALA A 126 -19.00 -15.10 -5.62
C ALA A 126 -17.55 -15.35 -5.15
N GLU A 127 -17.34 -15.74 -3.89
CA GLU A 127 -16.03 -15.87 -3.25
C GLU A 127 -15.17 -14.61 -3.46
N LYS A 128 -15.79 -13.42 -3.28
CA LYS A 128 -15.17 -12.12 -3.49
C LYS A 128 -14.96 -11.40 -2.17
N GLN A 129 -13.74 -10.93 -1.95
CA GLN A 129 -13.41 -9.97 -0.90
C GLN A 129 -12.64 -8.80 -1.52
N PHE A 130 -13.25 -7.65 -1.60
CA PHE A 130 -12.71 -6.46 -2.23
C PHE A 130 -12.81 -5.23 -1.33
N ALA A 131 -11.74 -4.48 -1.22
CA ALA A 131 -11.78 -3.12 -0.70
C ALA A 131 -10.72 -2.25 -1.40
N ALA A 132 -11.04 -0.97 -1.56
CA ALA A 132 -10.18 0.02 -2.16
C ALA A 132 -10.44 1.40 -1.57
N VAL A 133 -9.45 2.26 -1.67
CA VAL A 133 -9.52 3.66 -1.26
C VAL A 133 -8.57 4.49 -2.12
N THR A 134 -8.89 5.76 -2.34
CA THR A 134 -8.03 6.67 -3.08
C THR A 134 -7.52 7.79 -2.17
N PHE A 135 -6.23 8.10 -2.29
CA PHE A 135 -5.55 9.16 -1.57
C PHE A 135 -5.14 10.25 -2.56
N ARG A 136 -5.74 11.44 -2.45
CA ARG A 136 -5.34 12.61 -3.24
C ARG A 136 -4.11 13.23 -2.59
N LEU A 137 -2.95 13.06 -3.22
CA LEU A 137 -1.64 13.49 -2.69
C LEU A 137 -1.37 14.96 -3.00
N THR A 138 -1.75 15.39 -4.20
CA THR A 138 -1.75 16.77 -4.69
C THR A 138 -3.00 17.01 -5.54
N ASP A 139 -3.15 18.19 -6.11
CA ASP A 139 -4.27 18.48 -7.02
C ASP A 139 -4.21 17.60 -8.29
N ASP A 140 -2.98 17.27 -8.75
CA ASP A 140 -2.74 16.54 -10.01
C ASP A 140 -2.29 15.08 -9.82
N LEU A 141 -2.13 14.60 -8.57
CA LEU A 141 -1.64 13.24 -8.30
C LEU A 141 -2.47 12.53 -7.25
N SER A 142 -3.02 11.38 -7.61
CA SER A 142 -3.74 10.50 -6.71
C SER A 142 -3.10 9.11 -6.62
N TYR A 143 -3.15 8.51 -5.43
CA TYR A 143 -2.74 7.13 -5.18
C TYR A 143 -3.97 6.26 -4.96
N VAL A 144 -4.18 5.26 -5.82
CA VAL A 144 -5.26 4.29 -5.72
C VAL A 144 -4.76 3.04 -5.01
N ALA A 145 -5.28 2.76 -3.84
CA ALA A 145 -4.85 1.65 -2.99
C ALA A 145 -5.87 0.52 -2.96
N PHE A 146 -5.41 -0.70 -3.24
CA PHE A 146 -6.19 -1.91 -3.10
C PHE A 146 -5.78 -2.67 -1.86
N ARG A 147 -6.78 -3.09 -1.06
CA ARG A 147 -6.57 -3.89 0.14
C ARG A 147 -6.24 -5.33 -0.22
N GLY A 148 -5.28 -5.92 0.49
CA GLY A 148 -5.03 -7.35 0.47
C GLY A 148 -6.07 -8.15 1.23
N THR A 149 -5.82 -9.45 1.39
CA THR A 149 -6.69 -10.37 2.11
C THR A 149 -6.66 -10.05 3.61
N ASP A 150 -7.82 -10.10 4.23
CA ASP A 150 -7.95 -10.09 5.69
C ASP A 150 -8.03 -11.53 6.24
N SER A 151 -8.32 -11.68 7.54
CA SER A 151 -8.43 -12.98 8.20
C SER A 151 -9.69 -13.79 7.82
N THR A 152 -10.52 -13.34 6.87
CA THR A 152 -11.76 -14.02 6.52
C THR A 152 -11.54 -15.24 5.62
N LEU A 153 -12.38 -16.28 5.82
CA LEU A 153 -12.36 -17.48 4.97
C LEU A 153 -12.64 -17.17 3.50
N VAL A 154 -13.48 -16.16 3.22
CA VAL A 154 -13.81 -15.73 1.85
C VAL A 154 -12.58 -15.17 1.14
N GLY A 155 -11.81 -14.35 1.85
CA GLY A 155 -10.54 -13.82 1.33
C GLY A 155 -9.55 -14.93 1.00
N TRP A 156 -9.36 -15.89 1.89
CA TRP A 156 -8.48 -17.04 1.66
C TRP A 156 -8.90 -17.92 0.50
N LYS A 157 -10.23 -18.13 0.32
CA LYS A 157 -10.76 -18.86 -0.84
C LYS A 157 -10.46 -18.14 -2.15
N GLU A 158 -10.65 -16.81 -2.19
CA GLU A 158 -10.32 -16.02 -3.38
C GLU A 158 -8.83 -16.03 -3.69
N ASP A 159 -7.96 -15.99 -2.67
CA ASP A 159 -6.50 -16.13 -2.85
C ASP A 159 -6.14 -17.49 -3.45
N PHE A 160 -6.78 -18.56 -3.01
CA PHE A 160 -6.61 -19.88 -3.60
C PHE A 160 -7.07 -19.90 -5.06
N ASN A 161 -8.19 -19.24 -5.39
CA ASN A 161 -8.71 -19.16 -6.76
C ASN A 161 -7.75 -18.44 -7.72
N LEU A 162 -6.91 -17.51 -7.25
CA LEU A 162 -5.87 -16.91 -8.08
C LEU A 162 -4.90 -17.93 -8.70
N SER A 163 -4.75 -19.10 -8.07
CA SER A 163 -3.84 -20.16 -8.56
C SER A 163 -4.30 -20.86 -9.82
N PHE A 164 -5.58 -20.74 -10.19
CA PHE A 164 -6.13 -21.43 -11.37
C PHE A 164 -7.16 -20.61 -12.15
N ARG A 165 -7.40 -19.34 -11.74
CA ARG A 165 -8.36 -18.47 -12.39
C ARG A 165 -7.85 -17.03 -12.47
N CYS A 166 -7.91 -16.44 -13.66
CA CYS A 166 -7.71 -15.02 -13.92
C CYS A 166 -8.68 -14.59 -15.03
N PRO A 167 -9.58 -13.59 -14.79
CA PRO A 167 -9.71 -12.83 -13.56
C PRO A 167 -10.51 -13.54 -12.45
N VAL A 168 -10.17 -13.23 -11.19
CA VAL A 168 -11.04 -13.45 -10.03
C VAL A 168 -11.97 -12.24 -9.83
N PRO A 169 -13.09 -12.38 -9.09
CA PRO A 169 -14.06 -11.29 -8.92
C PRO A 169 -13.51 -9.99 -8.38
N SER A 170 -12.53 -10.02 -7.45
CA SER A 170 -11.89 -8.81 -6.93
C SER A 170 -11.00 -8.11 -7.96
N GLN A 171 -10.36 -8.83 -8.89
CA GLN A 171 -9.60 -8.23 -9.98
C GLN A 171 -10.52 -7.41 -10.91
N VAL A 172 -11.68 -7.97 -11.26
CA VAL A 172 -12.70 -7.25 -12.06
C VAL A 172 -13.22 -6.02 -11.31
N ALA A 173 -13.46 -6.15 -9.99
CA ALA A 173 -13.89 -5.03 -9.15
C ALA A 173 -12.79 -3.94 -9.07
N ALA A 174 -11.51 -4.32 -9.01
CA ALA A 174 -10.39 -3.39 -8.99
C ALA A 174 -10.28 -2.56 -10.27
N ALA A 175 -10.41 -3.20 -11.45
CA ALA A 175 -10.42 -2.49 -12.73
C ALA A 175 -11.60 -1.50 -12.83
N ARG A 176 -12.79 -1.92 -12.40
CA ARG A 176 -13.98 -1.04 -12.37
C ARG A 176 -13.80 0.15 -11.42
N TYR A 177 -13.26 -0.10 -10.23
CA TYR A 177 -12.99 0.96 -9.27
C TYR A 177 -12.00 1.97 -9.82
N LEU A 178 -10.90 1.52 -10.42
CA LEU A 178 -9.90 2.41 -11.01
C LEU A 178 -10.48 3.25 -12.16
N ALA A 179 -11.33 2.67 -13.01
CA ALA A 179 -12.02 3.39 -14.07
C ALA A 179 -13.01 4.43 -13.50
N ASP A 180 -13.75 4.11 -12.41
CA ASP A 180 -14.65 5.06 -11.74
C ASP A 180 -13.86 6.23 -11.11
N VAL A 181 -12.73 5.95 -10.46
CA VAL A 181 -11.82 6.98 -9.93
C VAL A 181 -11.35 7.91 -11.06
N ALA A 182 -10.90 7.35 -12.18
CA ALA A 182 -10.39 8.12 -13.31
C ALA A 182 -11.48 8.99 -14.00
N GLY A 183 -12.73 8.56 -13.93
CA GLY A 183 -13.88 9.35 -14.39
C GLY A 183 -14.26 10.50 -13.46
N ARG A 184 -13.75 10.53 -12.22
CA ARG A 184 -14.12 11.52 -11.19
C ARG A 184 -12.97 12.47 -10.83
N LEU A 185 -11.74 12.01 -10.96
CA LEU A 185 -10.55 12.75 -10.61
C LEU A 185 -9.70 12.99 -11.85
N ASP A 186 -9.23 14.22 -11.98
CA ASP A 186 -8.25 14.60 -12.99
C ASP A 186 -6.83 14.23 -12.56
N GLY A 187 -5.84 14.47 -13.45
CA GLY A 187 -4.42 14.28 -13.18
C GLY A 187 -3.94 12.84 -13.34
N GLU A 188 -2.79 12.56 -12.77
CA GLU A 188 -2.08 11.28 -12.85
C GLU A 188 -2.45 10.35 -11.69
N PHE A 189 -2.29 9.06 -11.94
CA PHE A 189 -2.49 8.02 -10.95
C PHE A 189 -1.22 7.22 -10.70
N VAL A 190 -0.98 6.95 -9.43
CA VAL A 190 -0.16 5.83 -8.98
C VAL A 190 -1.09 4.80 -8.35
N VAL A 191 -0.91 3.55 -8.71
CA VAL A 191 -1.77 2.46 -8.24
C VAL A 191 -0.94 1.51 -7.40
N GLY A 192 -1.48 0.96 -6.34
CA GLY A 192 -0.71 -0.01 -5.57
C GLY A 192 -1.51 -0.78 -4.52
N GLY A 193 -0.83 -1.73 -3.88
CA GLY A 193 -1.40 -2.55 -2.83
C GLY A 193 -0.38 -3.50 -2.21
N HIS A 194 -0.76 -4.08 -1.08
CA HIS A 194 0.03 -5.09 -0.37
C HIS A 194 -0.65 -6.45 -0.48
N SER A 195 0.13 -7.52 -0.58
CA SER A 195 -0.36 -8.90 -0.70
C SER A 195 -1.30 -9.04 -1.92
N LYS A 196 -2.49 -9.65 -1.81
CA LYS A 196 -3.50 -9.68 -2.89
C LYS A 196 -3.73 -8.29 -3.49
N GLY A 197 -3.72 -7.22 -2.69
CA GLY A 197 -3.88 -5.84 -3.18
C GLY A 197 -2.82 -5.44 -4.22
N GLY A 198 -1.59 -5.95 -4.12
CA GLY A 198 -0.54 -5.74 -5.12
C GLY A 198 -0.86 -6.41 -6.45
N ASN A 199 -1.42 -7.63 -6.42
CA ASN A 199 -1.92 -8.32 -7.62
C ASN A 199 -3.11 -7.56 -8.22
N LEU A 200 -4.07 -7.10 -7.40
CA LEU A 200 -5.20 -6.30 -7.86
C LEU A 200 -4.76 -5.00 -8.55
N ALA A 201 -3.72 -4.34 -8.01
CA ALA A 201 -3.17 -3.11 -8.57
C ALA A 201 -2.62 -3.33 -10.00
N VAL A 202 -1.83 -4.38 -10.18
CA VAL A 202 -1.28 -4.74 -11.50
C VAL A 202 -2.40 -5.12 -12.47
N TYR A 203 -3.33 -5.98 -12.04
CA TYR A 203 -4.45 -6.38 -12.90
C TYR A 203 -5.32 -5.18 -13.31
N ALA A 204 -5.68 -4.32 -12.36
CA ALA A 204 -6.49 -3.14 -12.64
C ALA A 204 -5.81 -2.21 -13.65
N ALA A 205 -4.52 -1.92 -13.44
CA ALA A 205 -3.76 -1.04 -14.34
C ALA A 205 -3.62 -1.62 -15.75
N ALA A 206 -3.55 -2.95 -15.91
CA ALA A 206 -3.53 -3.61 -17.20
C ALA A 206 -4.90 -3.64 -17.91
N SER A 207 -6.00 -3.62 -17.12
CA SER A 207 -7.35 -3.93 -17.64
C SER A 207 -8.25 -2.70 -17.81
N VAL A 208 -7.79 -1.49 -17.45
CA VAL A 208 -8.55 -0.24 -17.68
C VAL A 208 -8.47 0.20 -19.15
N PRO A 209 -9.40 1.03 -19.64
CA PRO A 209 -9.31 1.64 -20.97
C PRO A 209 -7.99 2.40 -21.18
N ALA A 210 -7.54 2.51 -22.43
CA ALA A 210 -6.23 3.05 -22.77
C ALA A 210 -6.02 4.49 -22.28
N ASP A 211 -7.04 5.35 -22.40
CA ASP A 211 -7.05 6.73 -21.91
C ASP A 211 -6.84 6.82 -20.40
N VAL A 212 -7.40 5.90 -19.65
CA VAL A 212 -7.15 5.77 -18.20
C VAL A 212 -5.73 5.21 -17.95
N GLY A 213 -5.33 4.19 -18.73
CA GLY A 213 -4.02 3.58 -18.64
C GLY A 213 -2.86 4.56 -18.88
N GLU A 214 -3.02 5.54 -19.77
CA GLU A 214 -2.04 6.60 -20.04
C GLU A 214 -1.81 7.54 -18.85
N ARG A 215 -2.80 7.69 -17.98
CA ARG A 215 -2.70 8.48 -16.75
C ARG A 215 -2.04 7.74 -15.58
N ILE A 216 -1.79 6.43 -15.70
CA ILE A 216 -1.14 5.62 -14.66
C ILE A 216 0.36 5.70 -14.86
N THR A 217 1.05 6.41 -13.98
CA THR A 217 2.51 6.62 -14.09
C THR A 217 3.33 5.52 -13.44
N ARG A 218 2.80 4.84 -12.41
CA ARG A 218 3.48 3.78 -11.68
C ARG A 218 2.49 2.81 -11.02
N VAL A 219 2.89 1.54 -10.95
CA VAL A 219 2.13 0.50 -10.23
C VAL A 219 3.02 -0.14 -9.19
N PHE A 220 2.62 -0.10 -7.93
CA PHE A 220 3.34 -0.72 -6.83
C PHE A 220 2.70 -2.04 -6.41
N SER A 221 3.50 -3.11 -6.38
CA SER A 221 3.10 -4.41 -5.86
C SER A 221 4.00 -4.78 -4.67
N HIS A 222 3.50 -4.58 -3.46
CA HIS A 222 4.21 -4.92 -2.23
C HIS A 222 3.84 -6.33 -1.79
N ASP A 223 4.76 -7.28 -1.96
CA ASP A 223 4.56 -8.69 -1.64
C ASP A 223 3.32 -9.32 -2.30
N GLY A 224 2.94 -8.80 -3.48
CA GLY A 224 1.80 -9.33 -4.23
C GLY A 224 2.16 -10.60 -4.98
N PRO A 225 1.25 -11.61 -5.04
CA PRO A 225 1.44 -12.79 -5.87
C PRO A 225 1.52 -12.41 -7.35
N GLY A 226 2.15 -13.27 -8.15
CA GLY A 226 2.21 -13.15 -9.60
C GLY A 226 0.89 -13.47 -10.28
N PHE A 227 0.96 -13.95 -11.53
CA PHE A 227 -0.20 -14.24 -12.36
C PHE A 227 -0.06 -15.59 -13.05
N LEU A 228 -1.16 -16.05 -13.64
CA LEU A 228 -1.14 -17.20 -14.54
C LEU A 228 -0.45 -16.84 -15.87
N PRO A 229 0.22 -17.79 -16.55
CA PRO A 229 0.92 -17.55 -17.80
C PRO A 229 0.05 -16.91 -18.90
N GLU A 230 -1.23 -17.24 -18.92
CA GLU A 230 -2.19 -16.72 -19.88
C GLU A 230 -2.34 -15.21 -19.77
N PHE A 231 -2.38 -14.65 -18.55
CA PHE A 231 -2.44 -13.21 -18.33
C PHE A 231 -1.10 -12.53 -18.63
N LEU A 232 0.02 -13.14 -18.23
CA LEU A 232 1.36 -12.61 -18.47
C LEU A 232 1.70 -12.51 -19.98
N SER A 233 1.07 -13.33 -20.82
CA SER A 233 1.26 -13.31 -22.27
C SER A 233 0.39 -12.29 -23.00
N THR A 234 -0.46 -11.54 -22.29
CA THR A 234 -1.34 -10.54 -22.93
C THR A 234 -0.61 -9.24 -23.25
N GLY A 235 -1.11 -8.52 -24.27
CA GLY A 235 -0.63 -7.19 -24.62
C GLY A 235 -0.89 -6.17 -23.51
N GLU A 236 -1.99 -6.32 -22.78
CA GLU A 236 -2.38 -5.49 -21.64
C GLU A 236 -1.34 -5.57 -20.52
N PHE A 237 -0.88 -6.79 -20.17
CA PHE A 237 0.19 -6.96 -19.20
C PHE A 237 1.51 -6.37 -19.74
N ALA A 238 1.87 -6.65 -20.99
CA ALA A 238 3.09 -6.11 -21.59
C ALA A 238 3.15 -4.57 -21.57
N ASN A 239 2.01 -3.90 -21.73
CA ASN A 239 1.91 -2.44 -21.66
C ASN A 239 2.12 -1.87 -20.24
N VAL A 240 1.72 -2.60 -19.19
CA VAL A 240 1.85 -2.13 -17.80
C VAL A 240 3.18 -2.55 -17.16
N ALA A 241 3.76 -3.67 -17.60
CA ALA A 241 4.96 -4.28 -17.01
C ALA A 241 6.13 -3.30 -16.77
N PRO A 242 6.47 -2.37 -17.67
CA PRO A 242 7.55 -1.40 -17.45
C PRO A 242 7.30 -0.41 -16.32
N ARG A 243 6.05 -0.25 -15.88
CA ARG A 243 5.64 0.67 -14.80
C ARG A 243 5.48 -0.02 -13.45
N ILE A 244 5.66 -1.35 -13.40
CA ILE A 244 5.53 -2.13 -12.17
C ILE A 244 6.80 -1.99 -11.32
N ASP A 245 6.62 -1.55 -10.08
CA ASP A 245 7.64 -1.52 -9.03
C ASP A 245 7.25 -2.56 -7.96
N LYS A 246 7.86 -3.75 -8.05
CA LYS A 246 7.57 -4.85 -7.14
C LYS A 246 8.62 -4.95 -6.06
N THR A 247 8.16 -5.08 -4.81
CA THR A 247 9.02 -5.31 -3.65
C THR A 247 8.59 -6.56 -2.91
N LEU A 248 9.57 -7.39 -2.54
CA LEU A 248 9.35 -8.60 -1.77
C LEU A 248 10.12 -8.51 -0.46
N PRO A 249 9.54 -8.84 0.70
CA PRO A 249 10.32 -9.02 1.92
C PRO A 249 11.25 -10.22 1.77
N GLN A 250 12.34 -10.24 2.53
CA GLN A 250 13.35 -11.29 2.48
C GLN A 250 12.77 -12.70 2.78
N SER A 251 11.68 -12.76 3.55
CA SER A 251 10.95 -13.98 3.91
C SER A 251 9.60 -14.10 3.21
N SER A 252 9.46 -13.52 2.00
CA SER A 252 8.22 -13.56 1.23
C SER A 252 7.80 -15.00 0.93
N LEU A 253 6.53 -15.31 1.23
CA LEU A 253 5.84 -16.51 0.76
C LEU A 253 4.82 -16.15 -0.31
N VAL A 254 3.97 -15.15 -0.03
CA VAL A 254 2.86 -14.74 -0.90
C VAL A 254 3.39 -14.15 -2.21
N GLY A 255 4.35 -13.25 -2.14
CA GLY A 255 4.92 -12.60 -3.32
C GLY A 255 5.69 -13.53 -4.24
N MET A 256 6.02 -14.74 -3.78
CA MET A 256 6.68 -15.78 -4.59
C MET A 256 5.68 -16.78 -5.21
N LEU A 257 4.39 -16.65 -4.93
CA LEU A 257 3.35 -17.47 -5.53
C LEU A 257 3.11 -17.04 -6.98
N LEU A 258 2.82 -18.02 -7.85
CA LEU A 258 2.54 -17.84 -9.27
C LEU A 258 3.74 -17.31 -10.07
N GLU A 259 3.57 -17.14 -11.38
CA GLU A 259 4.64 -16.68 -12.26
C GLU A 259 4.76 -15.16 -12.23
N GLN A 260 5.99 -14.68 -12.48
CA GLN A 260 6.35 -13.27 -12.48
C GLN A 260 7.26 -13.01 -13.70
N GLN A 261 6.92 -11.99 -14.46
CA GLN A 261 7.76 -11.51 -15.57
C GLN A 261 8.34 -10.12 -15.30
N GLU A 262 7.73 -9.40 -14.35
CA GLU A 262 8.25 -8.12 -13.85
C GLU A 262 9.48 -8.31 -12.96
N GLY A 263 10.42 -7.36 -13.04
CA GLY A 263 11.54 -7.30 -12.11
C GLY A 263 11.07 -6.96 -10.70
N PHE A 264 11.73 -7.53 -9.66
CA PHE A 264 11.43 -7.21 -8.27
C PHE A 264 12.67 -6.88 -7.46
N ARG A 265 12.49 -6.18 -6.35
CA ARG A 265 13.54 -5.88 -5.37
C ARG A 265 13.24 -6.59 -4.06
N VAL A 266 14.23 -7.30 -3.54
CA VAL A 266 14.14 -7.87 -2.20
C VAL A 266 14.47 -6.79 -1.17
N VAL A 267 13.58 -6.59 -0.21
CA VAL A 267 13.76 -5.64 0.89
C VAL A 267 13.96 -6.38 2.20
N LYS A 268 14.86 -5.86 3.05
CA LYS A 268 15.08 -6.43 4.37
C LYS A 268 13.84 -6.19 5.23
N SER A 269 13.27 -7.27 5.77
CA SER A 269 12.21 -7.21 6.77
C SER A 269 12.80 -7.29 8.17
N ASN A 270 12.29 -6.51 9.11
CA ASN A 270 12.62 -6.58 10.54
C ASN A 270 11.68 -7.51 11.32
N ARG A 271 10.73 -8.14 10.62
CA ARG A 271 9.84 -9.17 11.17
C ARG A 271 10.04 -10.47 10.44
N LEU A 272 10.09 -11.53 11.21
CA LEU A 272 10.04 -12.92 10.75
C LEU A 272 8.59 -13.30 10.47
#